data_9dd7a3572c8b6188b83aef30c140dde0
#
_entry.id   9dd7a3572c8b6188b83aef30c140dde0
#
_cell.length_a   1.000
_cell.length_b   1.000
_cell.length_c   1.000
_cell.angle_alpha   90.00
_cell.angle_beta   90.00
_cell.angle_gamma   90.00
#
_symmetry.space_group_name_H-M   'P 1'
#
loop_
_entity.id
_entity.type
_entity.pdbx_description
1 polymer ?
#
loop_
_entity_poly.entity_id
_entity_poly.type
_entity_poly.pdbx_seq_one_letter_code
_entity_poly.pdbx_strand_id
1 'polypeptide(L)'
;MTHRHDVEIHRKKLGEIRDIMNSMKTLAYMETRKLSRYQQAQQAVLETVQRASADLLRFYPEIVGDNDERCHLCVLIGTERGFCGDFNQSLVRELDHLQAQQQEHTVQVIAIGRKLYTLLEDDSRLRSGITGASVVEEVGTLISEIVRQVMTAQTESENTRVTCLFHNGEQHIINRQLIPPFQSLEDFEPSHTHPPLINLPEQQLLSELAQHYLFAALHDMMYTSLMAENTKRVSHLEGAVKHLDEEADGLARKSNQLRQEEIVEEIEVILLNAGGLDEQ
;
A
#
# COMPACT_ATOMS: atom_id res chain seq x y z
N MET A 1 5.00 4.38 -44.79
CA MET A 1 4.32 5.68 -44.56
C MET A 1 3.23 5.48 -43.52
N THR A 2 3.20 6.28 -42.49
CA THR A 2 2.16 6.18 -41.45
C THR A 2 0.92 6.91 -42.01
N HIS A 3 -0.16 6.19 -42.31
CA HIS A 3 -1.36 6.81 -42.81
C HIS A 3 -2.05 7.64 -41.73
N ARG A 4 -2.63 8.78 -42.08
CA ARG A 4 -3.41 9.64 -41.15
C ARG A 4 -4.43 8.85 -40.34
N HIS A 5 -5.06 7.86 -40.95
CA HIS A 5 -6.02 6.97 -40.33
C HIS A 5 -5.42 6.21 -39.11
N ASP A 6 -4.16 5.73 -39.20
CA ASP A 6 -3.48 5.03 -38.13
C ASP A 6 -3.20 5.96 -36.94
N VAL A 7 -2.84 7.23 -37.24
CA VAL A 7 -2.62 8.26 -36.20
C VAL A 7 -3.92 8.59 -35.46
N GLU A 8 -5.04 8.69 -36.16
CA GLU A 8 -6.36 8.95 -35.58
C GLU A 8 -6.83 7.78 -34.70
N ILE A 9 -6.63 6.53 -35.14
CA ILE A 9 -6.93 5.34 -34.32
C ILE A 9 -6.09 5.32 -33.04
N HIS A 10 -4.78 5.62 -33.15
CA HIS A 10 -3.90 5.66 -32.01
C HIS A 10 -4.35 6.73 -31.01
N ARG A 11 -4.64 7.95 -31.49
CA ARG A 11 -5.15 9.04 -30.64
C ARG A 11 -6.44 8.68 -29.92
N LYS A 12 -7.37 7.98 -30.60
CA LYS A 12 -8.60 7.51 -29.98
C LYS A 12 -8.33 6.51 -28.84
N LYS A 13 -7.43 5.54 -29.07
CA LYS A 13 -7.04 4.56 -28.03
C LYS A 13 -6.39 5.24 -26.82
N LEU A 14 -5.52 6.23 -27.02
CA LEU A 14 -4.94 7.01 -25.91
C LEU A 14 -6.03 7.74 -25.11
N GLY A 15 -7.04 8.30 -25.78
CA GLY A 15 -8.18 8.92 -25.11
C GLY A 15 -8.97 7.93 -24.23
N GLU A 16 -9.22 6.73 -24.72
CA GLU A 16 -9.90 5.67 -23.95
C GLU A 16 -9.09 5.25 -22.71
N ILE A 17 -7.76 5.07 -22.88
CA ILE A 17 -6.85 4.74 -21.75
C ILE A 17 -6.83 5.87 -20.74
N ARG A 18 -6.72 7.14 -21.19
CA ARG A 18 -6.75 8.32 -20.33
C ARG A 18 -8.03 8.39 -19.49
N ASP A 19 -9.19 8.12 -20.08
CA ASP A 19 -10.48 8.17 -19.38
C ASP A 19 -10.59 7.07 -18.32
N ILE A 20 -10.04 5.86 -18.57
CA ILE A 20 -9.92 4.79 -17.59
C ILE A 20 -9.02 5.23 -16.43
N MET A 21 -7.83 5.79 -16.72
CA MET A 21 -6.89 6.25 -15.69
C MET A 21 -7.47 7.39 -14.84
N ASN A 22 -8.22 8.32 -15.43
CA ASN A 22 -8.92 9.36 -14.69
C ASN A 22 -10.00 8.79 -13.76
N SER A 23 -10.73 7.79 -14.21
CA SER A 23 -11.71 7.09 -13.36
C SER A 23 -11.03 6.40 -12.17
N MET A 24 -9.92 5.70 -12.42
CA MET A 24 -9.13 5.05 -11.37
C MET A 24 -8.56 6.07 -10.38
N LYS A 25 -8.05 7.22 -10.85
CA LYS A 25 -7.57 8.32 -10.02
C LYS A 25 -8.68 8.85 -9.10
N THR A 26 -9.87 9.06 -9.67
CA THR A 26 -11.03 9.55 -8.91
C THR A 26 -11.44 8.57 -7.82
N LEU A 27 -11.51 7.27 -8.12
CA LEU A 27 -11.82 6.24 -7.13
C LEU A 27 -10.78 6.19 -6.00
N ALA A 28 -9.49 6.24 -6.32
CA ALA A 28 -8.42 6.26 -5.32
C ALA A 28 -8.52 7.51 -4.42
N TYR A 29 -8.81 8.67 -4.98
CA TYR A 29 -9.01 9.90 -4.22
C TYR A 29 -10.24 9.82 -3.28
N MET A 30 -11.34 9.25 -3.74
CA MET A 30 -12.52 9.04 -2.90
C MET A 30 -12.24 8.09 -1.75
N GLU A 31 -11.48 7.02 -2.00
CA GLU A 31 -11.09 6.07 -0.96
C GLU A 31 -10.16 6.72 0.09
N THR A 32 -9.21 7.55 -0.33
CA THR A 32 -8.36 8.33 0.60
C THR A 32 -9.20 9.20 1.54
N ARG A 33 -10.22 9.90 1.03
CA ARG A 33 -11.12 10.72 1.84
C ARG A 33 -11.96 9.90 2.82
N LYS A 34 -12.36 8.72 2.43
CA LYS A 34 -13.11 7.79 3.28
C LYS A 34 -12.22 7.26 4.41
N LEU A 35 -11.02 6.78 4.06
CA LEU A 35 -10.02 6.27 5.01
C LEU A 35 -9.66 7.29 6.10
N SER A 36 -9.53 8.58 5.76
CA SER A 36 -9.17 9.62 6.74
C SER A 36 -10.14 9.70 7.93
N ARG A 37 -11.42 9.38 7.73
CA ARG A 37 -12.44 9.38 8.80
C ARG A 37 -12.29 8.17 9.73
N TYR A 38 -11.96 6.99 9.15
CA TYR A 38 -11.76 5.78 9.92
C TYR A 38 -10.45 5.84 10.71
N GLN A 39 -9.40 6.40 10.14
CA GLN A 39 -8.08 6.50 10.76
C GLN A 39 -8.13 7.30 12.07
N GLN A 40 -8.81 8.46 12.09
CA GLN A 40 -8.90 9.28 13.30
C GLN A 40 -9.58 8.52 14.46
N ALA A 41 -10.68 7.82 14.18
CA ALA A 41 -11.38 7.03 15.19
C ALA A 41 -10.51 5.88 15.69
N GLN A 42 -9.79 5.22 14.78
CA GLN A 42 -8.94 4.08 15.10
C GLN A 42 -7.71 4.47 15.92
N GLN A 43 -7.09 5.61 15.63
CA GLN A 43 -5.99 6.14 16.42
C GLN A 43 -6.41 6.41 17.88
N ALA A 44 -7.59 6.98 18.09
CA ALA A 44 -8.12 7.20 19.45
C ALA A 44 -8.35 5.89 20.23
N VAL A 45 -8.78 4.82 19.54
CA VAL A 45 -8.90 3.48 20.15
C VAL A 45 -7.53 2.94 20.52
N LEU A 46 -6.56 3.00 19.60
CA LEU A 46 -5.20 2.52 19.84
C LEU A 46 -4.55 3.25 21.03
N GLU A 47 -4.62 4.57 21.06
CA GLU A 47 -4.10 5.39 22.18
C GLU A 47 -4.75 5.03 23.51
N THR A 48 -6.07 4.77 23.50
CA THR A 48 -6.79 4.38 24.72
C THR A 48 -6.28 3.04 25.27
N VAL A 49 -6.10 2.04 24.39
CA VAL A 49 -5.57 0.72 24.77
C VAL A 49 -4.13 0.84 25.23
N GLN A 50 -3.28 1.60 24.54
CA GLN A 50 -1.89 1.83 24.91
C GLN A 50 -1.77 2.50 26.30
N ARG A 51 -2.59 3.52 26.55
CA ARG A 51 -2.61 4.22 27.84
C ARG A 51 -3.05 3.30 28.98
N ALA A 52 -4.12 2.51 28.78
CA ALA A 52 -4.57 1.54 29.76
C ALA A 52 -3.49 0.46 30.05
N SER A 53 -2.79 0.02 29.02
CA SER A 53 -1.69 -0.95 29.13
C SER A 53 -0.47 -0.35 29.85
N ALA A 54 -0.13 0.91 29.55
CA ALA A 54 0.96 1.62 30.24
C ALA A 54 0.66 1.81 31.73
N ASP A 55 -0.57 2.18 32.07
CA ASP A 55 -1.01 2.30 33.49
C ASP A 55 -0.95 0.94 34.20
N LEU A 56 -1.38 -0.16 33.57
CA LEU A 56 -1.29 -1.50 34.14
C LEU A 56 0.16 -1.93 34.40
N LEU A 57 1.01 -1.85 33.36
CA LEU A 57 2.39 -2.32 33.41
C LEU A 57 3.28 -1.51 34.37
N ARG A 58 2.95 -0.25 34.58
CA ARG A 58 3.64 0.58 35.55
C ARG A 58 3.50 0.06 37.02
N PHE A 59 2.29 -0.40 37.35
CA PHE A 59 2.00 -0.88 38.72
C PHE A 59 2.25 -2.38 38.90
N TYR A 60 2.29 -3.13 37.77
CA TYR A 60 2.49 -4.58 37.77
C TYR A 60 3.56 -4.98 36.72
N PRO A 61 4.82 -4.50 36.86
CA PRO A 61 5.86 -4.76 35.86
C PRO A 61 6.27 -6.25 35.77
N GLU A 62 6.05 -7.02 36.86
CA GLU A 62 6.42 -8.43 36.95
C GLU A 62 5.59 -9.36 36.06
N ILE A 63 4.48 -8.89 35.49
CA ILE A 63 3.63 -9.70 34.62
C ILE A 63 4.16 -9.82 33.16
N VAL A 64 5.19 -9.04 32.84
CA VAL A 64 5.88 -9.15 31.53
C VAL A 64 6.93 -10.24 31.65
N GLY A 65 6.74 -11.33 30.93
CA GLY A 65 7.72 -12.43 30.89
C GLY A 65 8.99 -12.04 30.12
N ASP A 66 10.09 -12.71 30.45
CA ASP A 66 11.34 -12.60 29.72
C ASP A 66 11.19 -13.36 28.40
N ASN A 67 11.36 -12.69 27.25
CA ASN A 67 11.21 -13.28 25.94
C ASN A 67 12.58 -13.51 25.30
N ASP A 68 13.02 -14.77 25.29
CA ASP A 68 14.16 -15.21 24.49
C ASP A 68 13.68 -15.40 23.03
N GLU A 69 13.90 -14.40 22.18
CA GLU A 69 13.39 -14.36 20.80
C GLU A 69 14.14 -15.35 19.92
N ARG A 70 13.42 -16.37 19.39
CA ARG A 70 14.02 -17.44 18.57
C ARG A 70 13.69 -17.36 17.10
N CYS A 71 12.62 -16.69 16.74
CA CYS A 71 12.16 -16.57 15.35
C CYS A 71 11.63 -15.14 15.11
N HIS A 72 11.87 -14.61 13.93
CA HIS A 72 11.34 -13.31 13.53
C HIS A 72 10.36 -13.45 12.35
N LEU A 73 9.10 -13.11 12.58
CA LEU A 73 8.06 -13.03 11.56
C LEU A 73 7.80 -11.57 11.19
N CYS A 74 7.95 -11.24 9.92
CA CYS A 74 7.69 -9.91 9.41
C CYS A 74 6.44 -9.91 8.53
N VAL A 75 5.44 -9.11 8.90
CA VAL A 75 4.24 -8.88 8.09
C VAL A 75 4.49 -7.66 7.23
N LEU A 76 4.46 -7.81 5.90
CA LEU A 76 4.62 -6.72 4.95
C LEU A 76 3.27 -6.30 4.38
N ILE A 77 2.89 -5.04 4.56
CA ILE A 77 1.65 -4.49 4.01
C ILE A 77 1.95 -3.79 2.68
N GLY A 78 1.79 -4.54 1.59
CA GLY A 78 1.95 -4.07 0.23
C GLY A 78 0.63 -3.80 -0.49
N THR A 79 0.70 -3.61 -1.82
CA THR A 79 -0.45 -3.23 -2.62
C THR A 79 -1.18 -4.42 -3.22
N GLU A 80 -2.50 -4.35 -3.21
CA GLU A 80 -3.35 -5.30 -3.95
C GLU A 80 -3.41 -4.95 -5.44
N ARG A 81 -3.48 -3.66 -5.78
CA ARG A 81 -3.60 -3.16 -7.14
C ARG A 81 -2.32 -2.46 -7.61
N GLY A 82 -2.19 -2.28 -8.93
CA GLY A 82 -1.06 -1.57 -9.55
C GLY A 82 -1.16 -0.04 -9.48
N PHE A 83 -0.28 0.60 -10.23
CA PHE A 83 -0.15 2.05 -10.38
C PHE A 83 0.30 2.79 -9.10
N CYS A 84 1.07 2.13 -8.27
CA CYS A 84 1.61 2.69 -7.02
C CYS A 84 3.13 2.97 -7.11
N GLY A 85 3.70 3.01 -8.32
CA GLY A 85 5.13 3.22 -8.52
C GLY A 85 5.98 2.16 -7.84
N ASP A 86 6.96 2.58 -7.04
CA ASP A 86 7.94 1.74 -6.34
C ASP A 86 7.52 1.31 -4.92
N PHE A 87 6.23 1.39 -4.58
CA PHE A 87 5.69 1.12 -3.25
C PHE A 87 6.14 -0.25 -2.69
N ASN A 88 5.98 -1.31 -3.46
CA ASN A 88 6.36 -2.65 -3.01
C ASN A 88 7.87 -2.87 -3.02
N GLN A 89 8.59 -2.32 -4.00
CA GLN A 89 10.04 -2.42 -4.08
C GLN A 89 10.74 -1.76 -2.88
N SER A 90 10.20 -0.67 -2.38
CA SER A 90 10.74 -0.02 -1.19
C SER A 90 10.55 -0.87 0.07
N LEU A 91 9.39 -1.56 0.22
CA LEU A 91 9.18 -2.52 1.31
C LEU A 91 10.18 -3.69 1.27
N VAL A 92 10.45 -4.22 0.08
CA VAL A 92 11.44 -5.30 -0.08
C VAL A 92 12.84 -4.83 0.29
N ARG A 93 13.24 -3.62 -0.12
CA ARG A 93 14.54 -3.05 0.29
C ARG A 93 14.65 -2.91 1.81
N GLU A 94 13.59 -2.48 2.47
CA GLU A 94 13.59 -2.36 3.94
C GLU A 94 13.63 -3.72 4.63
N LEU A 95 12.95 -4.73 4.08
CA LEU A 95 13.08 -6.12 4.52
C LEU A 95 14.52 -6.62 4.41
N ASP A 96 15.23 -6.31 3.31
CA ASP A 96 16.65 -6.68 3.12
C ASP A 96 17.54 -6.00 4.16
N HIS A 97 17.28 -4.74 4.51
CA HIS A 97 17.97 -4.04 5.59
C HIS A 97 17.73 -4.70 6.95
N LEU A 98 16.50 -5.08 7.25
CA LEU A 98 16.18 -5.80 8.48
C LEU A 98 16.90 -7.14 8.58
N GLN A 99 16.91 -7.92 7.49
CA GLN A 99 17.61 -9.20 7.45
C GLN A 99 19.14 -9.02 7.66
N ALA A 100 19.71 -7.96 7.08
CA ALA A 100 21.14 -7.68 7.23
C ALA A 100 21.52 -7.29 8.67
N GLN A 101 20.59 -6.67 9.42
CA GLN A 101 20.80 -6.33 10.84
C GLN A 101 20.67 -7.54 11.77
N GLN A 102 19.93 -8.57 11.36
CA GLN A 102 19.67 -9.78 12.14
C GLN A 102 20.53 -10.94 11.62
N GLN A 103 21.81 -10.96 12.01
CA GLN A 103 22.79 -11.93 11.50
C GLN A 103 22.53 -13.40 11.92
N GLU A 104 21.79 -13.62 13.02
CA GLU A 104 21.62 -14.96 13.61
C GLU A 104 20.30 -15.66 13.23
N HIS A 105 19.28 -14.92 12.76
CA HIS A 105 17.96 -15.48 12.50
C HIS A 105 17.43 -15.08 11.11
N THR A 106 16.87 -16.07 10.40
CA THR A 106 16.18 -15.80 9.14
C THR A 106 14.82 -15.20 9.42
N VAL A 107 14.54 -14.04 8.83
CA VAL A 107 13.22 -13.39 8.90
C VAL A 107 12.25 -14.15 8.00
N GLN A 108 11.15 -14.66 8.56
CA GLN A 108 10.02 -15.19 7.79
C GLN A 108 9.06 -14.07 7.41
N VAL A 109 8.43 -14.16 6.25
CA VAL A 109 7.60 -13.08 5.69
C VAL A 109 6.19 -13.55 5.42
N ILE A 110 5.20 -12.78 5.91
CA ILE A 110 3.82 -12.83 5.42
C ILE A 110 3.61 -11.61 4.53
N ALA A 111 3.37 -11.81 3.24
CA ALA A 111 3.12 -10.75 2.28
C ALA A 111 1.62 -10.48 2.13
N ILE A 112 1.20 -9.24 2.41
CA ILE A 112 -0.17 -8.78 2.19
C ILE A 112 -0.23 -7.99 0.89
N GLY A 113 -1.16 -8.35 0.01
CA GLY A 113 -1.35 -7.73 -1.30
C GLY A 113 -0.74 -8.52 -2.45
N ARG A 114 -1.57 -8.75 -3.46
CA ARG A 114 -1.21 -9.59 -4.62
C ARG A 114 0.04 -9.10 -5.34
N LYS A 115 0.19 -7.77 -5.48
CA LYS A 115 1.36 -7.21 -6.19
C LYS A 115 2.66 -7.37 -5.41
N LEU A 116 2.60 -7.31 -4.08
CA LEU A 116 3.75 -7.61 -3.24
C LEU A 116 4.05 -9.12 -3.25
N TYR A 117 3.03 -9.97 -3.12
CA TYR A 117 3.19 -11.42 -3.17
C TYR A 117 3.89 -11.86 -4.47
N THR A 118 3.43 -11.37 -5.63
CA THR A 118 4.07 -11.69 -6.93
C THR A 118 5.53 -11.23 -6.99
N LEU A 119 5.90 -10.16 -6.29
CA LEU A 119 7.29 -9.69 -6.24
C LEU A 119 8.19 -10.59 -5.37
N LEU A 120 7.60 -11.25 -4.36
CA LEU A 120 8.30 -12.11 -3.41
C LEU A 120 8.13 -13.61 -3.70
N GLU A 121 7.47 -14.01 -4.79
CA GLU A 121 7.10 -15.40 -5.09
C GLU A 121 8.30 -16.36 -5.09
N ASP A 122 9.46 -15.88 -5.54
CA ASP A 122 10.72 -16.64 -5.57
C ASP A 122 11.63 -16.38 -4.33
N ASP A 123 11.18 -15.58 -3.36
CA ASP A 123 11.97 -15.26 -2.17
C ASP A 123 11.84 -16.37 -1.13
N SER A 124 12.98 -16.95 -0.73
CA SER A 124 13.03 -18.04 0.26
C SER A 124 12.51 -17.67 1.65
N ARG A 125 12.41 -16.38 1.97
CA ARG A 125 11.85 -15.86 3.22
C ARG A 125 10.32 -15.88 3.23
N LEU A 126 9.68 -15.95 2.05
CA LEU A 126 8.23 -15.92 1.93
C LEU A 126 7.60 -17.17 2.53
N ARG A 127 6.88 -16.99 3.64
CA ARG A 127 6.10 -18.05 4.29
C ARG A 127 4.72 -18.20 3.65
N SER A 128 4.02 -17.09 3.45
CA SER A 128 2.66 -17.08 2.89
C SER A 128 2.29 -15.72 2.32
N GLY A 129 1.26 -15.72 1.45
CA GLY A 129 0.64 -14.51 0.92
C GLY A 129 -0.83 -14.41 1.31
N ILE A 130 -1.27 -13.19 1.58
CA ILE A 130 -2.67 -12.86 1.88
C ILE A 130 -3.13 -11.84 0.84
N THR A 131 -4.34 -12.02 0.31
CA THR A 131 -4.98 -11.02 -0.55
C THR A 131 -5.17 -9.73 0.22
N GLY A 132 -4.70 -8.61 -0.32
CA GLY A 132 -4.80 -7.30 0.32
C GLY A 132 -6.20 -6.71 0.25
N ALA A 133 -6.41 -5.61 1.00
CA ALA A 133 -7.62 -4.81 0.90
C ALA A 133 -7.50 -3.77 -0.23
N SER A 134 -8.56 -3.58 -0.99
CA SER A 134 -8.67 -2.53 -2.01
C SER A 134 -9.52 -1.35 -1.53
N VAL A 135 -10.38 -1.60 -0.55
CA VAL A 135 -11.30 -0.64 0.07
C VAL A 135 -11.35 -0.86 1.58
N VAL A 136 -11.77 0.16 2.30
CA VAL A 136 -11.78 0.16 3.77
C VAL A 136 -12.64 -0.96 4.37
N GLU A 137 -13.71 -1.37 3.70
CA GLU A 137 -14.64 -2.41 4.17
C GLU A 137 -14.02 -3.81 4.21
N GLU A 138 -12.98 -4.05 3.42
CA GLU A 138 -12.29 -5.35 3.36
C GLU A 138 -11.29 -5.52 4.51
N VAL A 139 -10.87 -4.44 5.17
CA VAL A 139 -9.81 -4.45 6.18
C VAL A 139 -10.14 -5.36 7.37
N GLY A 140 -11.37 -5.35 7.87
CA GLY A 140 -11.75 -6.19 9.01
C GLY A 140 -11.60 -7.70 8.74
N THR A 141 -11.99 -8.16 7.55
CA THR A 141 -11.82 -9.55 7.13
C THR A 141 -10.35 -9.92 6.97
N LEU A 142 -9.57 -9.00 6.37
CA LEU A 142 -8.14 -9.16 6.18
C LEU A 142 -7.40 -9.28 7.52
N ILE A 143 -7.73 -8.46 8.52
CA ILE A 143 -7.11 -8.52 9.85
C ILE A 143 -7.36 -9.88 10.51
N SER A 144 -8.57 -10.43 10.38
CA SER A 144 -8.88 -11.75 10.92
C SER A 144 -7.98 -12.84 10.31
N GLU A 145 -7.69 -12.74 9.03
CA GLU A 145 -6.77 -13.67 8.34
C GLU A 145 -5.32 -13.46 8.76
N ILE A 146 -4.87 -12.21 8.93
CA ILE A 146 -3.52 -11.89 9.44
C ILE A 146 -3.33 -12.49 10.83
N VAL A 147 -4.27 -12.24 11.74
CA VAL A 147 -4.21 -12.77 13.13
C VAL A 147 -4.15 -14.28 13.11
N ARG A 148 -4.97 -14.96 12.29
CA ARG A 148 -4.95 -16.41 12.16
C ARG A 148 -3.57 -16.94 11.75
N GLN A 149 -2.92 -16.33 10.75
CA GLN A 149 -1.60 -16.75 10.27
C GLN A 149 -0.49 -16.45 11.28
N VAL A 150 -0.54 -15.32 11.97
CA VAL A 150 0.38 -14.96 13.05
C VAL A 150 0.27 -15.97 14.19
N MET A 151 -0.95 -16.32 14.62
CA MET A 151 -1.17 -17.31 15.69
C MET A 151 -0.69 -18.71 15.29
N THR A 152 -0.87 -19.10 14.03
CA THR A 152 -0.32 -20.38 13.51
C THR A 152 1.21 -20.37 13.60
N ALA A 153 1.87 -19.29 13.20
CA ALA A 153 3.32 -19.17 13.28
C ALA A 153 3.84 -19.23 14.73
N GLN A 154 3.14 -18.60 15.67
CA GLN A 154 3.48 -18.67 17.10
C GLN A 154 3.32 -20.06 17.71
N THR A 155 2.34 -20.84 17.22
CA THR A 155 2.14 -22.23 17.69
C THR A 155 3.27 -23.15 17.19
N GLU A 156 3.84 -22.87 16.02
CA GLU A 156 4.93 -23.66 15.44
C GLU A 156 6.30 -23.31 16.05
N SER A 157 6.48 -22.06 16.48
CA SER A 157 7.71 -21.56 17.10
C SER A 157 7.35 -20.74 18.33
N GLU A 158 7.57 -21.29 19.52
CA GLU A 158 7.45 -20.53 20.76
C GLU A 158 8.43 -19.35 20.72
N ASN A 159 8.03 -18.18 21.25
CA ASN A 159 8.81 -16.94 21.28
C ASN A 159 9.11 -16.33 19.89
N THR A 160 8.11 -16.32 19.02
CA THR A 160 8.20 -15.63 17.73
C THR A 160 7.99 -14.12 17.92
N ARG A 161 9.00 -13.33 17.59
CA ARG A 161 8.85 -11.87 17.44
C ARG A 161 8.05 -11.58 16.17
N VAL A 162 7.07 -10.71 16.26
CA VAL A 162 6.28 -10.28 15.08
C VAL A 162 6.43 -8.78 14.88
N THR A 163 6.89 -8.39 13.71
CA THR A 163 6.95 -7.00 13.28
C THR A 163 6.09 -6.77 12.05
N CYS A 164 5.73 -5.53 11.80
CA CYS A 164 4.99 -5.12 10.61
C CYS A 164 5.72 -3.99 9.90
N LEU A 165 5.99 -4.16 8.60
CA LEU A 165 6.51 -3.14 7.71
C LEU A 165 5.37 -2.58 6.85
N PHE A 166 5.19 -1.26 6.90
CA PHE A 166 4.15 -0.58 6.14
C PHE A 166 4.53 0.87 5.83
N HIS A 167 3.92 1.44 4.80
CA HIS A 167 4.09 2.85 4.45
C HIS A 167 3.21 3.75 5.31
N ASN A 168 3.77 4.88 5.74
CA ASN A 168 2.99 5.98 6.31
C ASN A 168 2.59 7.01 5.22
N GLY A 169 1.79 8.01 5.60
CA GLY A 169 1.32 9.05 4.69
C GLY A 169 2.43 9.93 4.07
N GLU A 170 3.63 9.94 4.64
CA GLU A 170 4.81 10.69 4.17
C GLU A 170 5.75 9.84 3.30
N GLN A 171 5.30 8.68 2.85
CA GLN A 171 6.06 7.72 2.03
C GLN A 171 7.28 7.10 2.73
N HIS A 172 7.38 7.23 4.06
CA HIS A 172 8.37 6.50 4.84
C HIS A 172 7.83 5.12 5.19
N ILE A 173 8.74 4.15 5.31
CA ILE A 173 8.40 2.82 5.81
C ILE A 173 8.57 2.82 7.32
N ILE A 174 7.54 2.36 8.01
CA ILE A 174 7.56 2.17 9.45
C ILE A 174 7.70 0.69 9.75
N ASN A 175 8.63 0.38 10.66
CA ASN A 175 8.74 -0.92 11.28
C ASN A 175 8.12 -0.84 12.67
N ARG A 176 6.99 -1.51 12.88
CA ARG A 176 6.29 -1.54 14.16
C ARG A 176 6.27 -2.97 14.71
N GLN A 177 6.73 -3.14 15.94
CA GLN A 177 6.61 -4.42 16.63
C GLN A 177 5.17 -4.64 17.10
N LEU A 178 4.67 -5.85 16.86
CA LEU A 178 3.35 -6.32 17.27
C LEU A 178 3.43 -7.28 18.44
N ILE A 179 4.41 -8.18 18.42
CA ILE A 179 4.62 -9.20 19.44
C ILE A 179 6.13 -9.29 19.74
N PRO A 180 6.54 -9.27 21.01
CA PRO A 180 5.71 -8.97 22.18
C PRO A 180 5.11 -7.55 22.11
N PRO A 181 3.86 -7.36 22.59
CA PRO A 181 3.23 -6.06 22.63
C PRO A 181 3.88 -5.12 23.65
N PHE A 182 3.61 -3.84 23.52
CA PHE A 182 3.88 -2.83 24.55
C PHE A 182 5.35 -2.40 24.76
N GLN A 183 6.28 -2.69 23.84
CA GLN A 183 7.67 -2.25 23.98
C GLN A 183 7.87 -0.72 23.86
N SER A 184 6.94 0.01 23.26
CA SER A 184 7.01 1.47 23.07
C SER A 184 6.12 2.25 24.05
N LEU A 185 5.75 1.65 25.20
CA LEU A 185 4.91 2.33 26.20
C LEU A 185 5.67 3.32 27.09
N GLU A 186 7.00 3.35 27.03
CA GLU A 186 7.82 4.31 27.77
C GLU A 186 7.51 5.78 27.42
N ASP A 187 6.95 6.02 26.24
CA ASP A 187 6.54 7.36 25.77
C ASP A 187 5.22 7.86 26.39
N PHE A 188 4.48 7.00 27.09
CA PHE A 188 3.22 7.39 27.72
C PHE A 188 3.44 7.94 29.13
N GLU A 189 3.20 9.25 29.31
CA GLU A 189 3.16 9.84 30.63
C GLU A 189 2.07 9.16 31.49
N PRO A 190 2.38 8.83 32.73
CA PRO A 190 1.44 8.17 33.63
C PRO A 190 0.23 9.05 33.90
N SER A 191 -0.95 8.53 33.64
CA SER A 191 -2.20 9.26 33.89
C SER A 191 -2.56 9.34 35.38
N HIS A 192 -2.06 8.41 36.20
CA HIS A 192 -2.48 8.26 37.60
C HIS A 192 -1.33 7.94 38.53
N THR A 193 -1.46 8.41 39.80
CA THR A 193 -0.49 8.18 40.90
C THR A 193 -0.81 6.95 41.74
N HIS A 194 -2.01 6.38 41.59
CA HIS A 194 -2.47 5.21 42.34
C HIS A 194 -2.75 4.03 41.37
N PRO A 195 -2.57 2.78 41.87
CA PRO A 195 -2.87 1.61 41.04
C PRO A 195 -4.34 1.60 40.60
N PRO A 196 -4.63 1.15 39.38
CA PRO A 196 -5.99 1.03 38.88
C PRO A 196 -6.77 -0.02 39.71
N LEU A 197 -8.08 0.21 39.86
CA LEU A 197 -8.97 -0.82 40.41
C LEU A 197 -9.24 -1.84 39.29
N ILE A 198 -8.72 -3.03 39.46
CA ILE A 198 -8.88 -4.15 38.54
C ILE A 198 -9.85 -5.18 39.10
N ASN A 199 -10.72 -5.72 38.23
CA ASN A 199 -11.69 -6.74 38.58
C ASN A 199 -11.31 -8.14 38.06
N LEU A 200 -10.20 -8.22 37.32
CA LEU A 200 -9.65 -9.44 36.74
C LEU A 200 -8.25 -9.69 37.31
N PRO A 201 -7.76 -10.93 37.31
CA PRO A 201 -6.34 -11.21 37.58
C PRO A 201 -5.46 -10.42 36.61
N GLU A 202 -4.33 -9.90 37.07
CA GLU A 202 -3.44 -9.02 36.33
C GLU A 202 -2.99 -9.62 34.98
N GLN A 203 -2.61 -10.90 34.99
CA GLN A 203 -2.19 -11.64 33.80
C GLN A 203 -3.32 -11.79 32.77
N GLN A 204 -4.56 -12.04 33.25
CA GLN A 204 -5.71 -12.12 32.37
C GLN A 204 -6.02 -10.76 31.74
N LEU A 205 -5.98 -9.69 32.54
CA LEU A 205 -6.20 -8.33 32.05
C LEU A 205 -5.14 -7.94 31.01
N LEU A 206 -3.85 -8.28 31.25
CA LEU A 206 -2.78 -8.04 30.29
C LEU A 206 -3.02 -8.78 28.96
N SER A 207 -3.46 -10.04 29.04
CA SER A 207 -3.78 -10.85 27.85
C SER A 207 -4.92 -10.23 27.03
N GLU A 208 -5.98 -9.77 27.68
CA GLU A 208 -7.12 -9.09 27.03
C GLU A 208 -6.67 -7.76 26.39
N LEU A 209 -5.87 -6.95 27.11
CA LEU A 209 -5.32 -5.71 26.57
C LEU A 209 -4.38 -5.96 25.39
N ALA A 210 -3.56 -7.02 25.42
CA ALA A 210 -2.70 -7.40 24.32
C ALA A 210 -3.49 -7.78 23.06
N GLN A 211 -4.61 -8.49 23.21
CA GLN A 211 -5.50 -8.80 22.10
C GLN A 211 -6.13 -7.53 21.51
N HIS A 212 -6.67 -6.66 22.35
CA HIS A 212 -7.24 -5.38 21.91
C HIS A 212 -6.18 -4.49 21.22
N TYR A 213 -4.95 -4.45 21.78
CA TYR A 213 -3.83 -3.74 21.18
C TYR A 213 -3.50 -4.28 19.78
N LEU A 214 -3.38 -5.61 19.64
CA LEU A 214 -3.07 -6.25 18.35
C LEU A 214 -4.09 -5.88 17.28
N PHE A 215 -5.40 -5.99 17.61
CA PHE A 215 -6.46 -5.61 16.68
C PHE A 215 -6.43 -4.12 16.35
N ALA A 216 -6.28 -3.25 17.35
CA ALA A 216 -6.24 -1.81 17.14
C ALA A 216 -5.02 -1.38 16.31
N ALA A 217 -3.84 -1.94 16.61
CA ALA A 217 -2.61 -1.68 15.88
C ALA A 217 -2.68 -2.15 14.43
N LEU A 218 -3.22 -3.35 14.17
CA LEU A 218 -3.41 -3.86 12.82
C LEU A 218 -4.38 -2.98 12.00
N HIS A 219 -5.48 -2.51 12.59
CA HIS A 219 -6.38 -1.58 11.92
C HIS A 219 -5.69 -0.25 11.58
N ASP A 220 -4.98 0.34 12.52
CA ASP A 220 -4.23 1.58 12.32
C ASP A 220 -3.20 1.45 11.20
N MET A 221 -2.39 0.38 11.20
CA MET A 221 -1.39 0.11 10.18
C MET A 221 -2.00 -0.14 8.81
N MET A 222 -3.11 -0.91 8.74
CA MET A 222 -3.81 -1.19 7.49
C MET A 222 -4.43 0.06 6.88
N TYR A 223 -5.09 0.90 7.69
CA TYR A 223 -5.66 2.16 7.20
C TYR A 223 -4.58 3.13 6.75
N THR A 224 -3.48 3.23 7.51
CA THR A 224 -2.34 4.09 7.19
C THR A 224 -1.69 3.65 5.87
N SER A 225 -1.41 2.35 5.71
CA SER A 225 -0.80 1.81 4.49
C SER A 225 -1.72 1.93 3.27
N LEU A 226 -3.02 1.63 3.43
CA LEU A 226 -4.00 1.76 2.35
C LEU A 226 -4.20 3.23 1.93
N MET A 227 -4.12 4.17 2.87
CA MET A 227 -4.12 5.60 2.57
C MET A 227 -2.87 6.00 1.79
N ALA A 228 -1.68 5.56 2.21
CA ALA A 228 -0.42 5.80 1.51
C ALA A 228 -0.44 5.21 0.09
N GLU A 229 -0.95 3.98 -0.06
CA GLU A 229 -1.13 3.31 -1.36
C GLU A 229 -2.02 4.14 -2.31
N ASN A 230 -3.20 4.58 -1.84
CA ASN A 230 -4.12 5.36 -2.67
C ASN A 230 -3.56 6.74 -3.00
N THR A 231 -2.87 7.40 -2.07
CA THR A 231 -2.19 8.68 -2.31
C THR A 231 -1.11 8.53 -3.39
N LYS A 232 -0.28 7.48 -3.30
CA LYS A 232 0.75 7.19 -4.31
C LYS A 232 0.14 6.86 -5.66
N ARG A 233 -0.98 6.11 -5.68
CA ARG A 233 -1.74 5.80 -6.90
C ARG A 233 -2.30 7.05 -7.56
N VAL A 234 -2.90 7.97 -6.81
CA VAL A 234 -3.40 9.25 -7.33
C VAL A 234 -2.26 10.02 -8.01
N SER A 235 -1.14 10.20 -7.33
CA SER A 235 0.02 10.92 -7.86
C SER A 235 0.58 10.26 -9.13
N HIS A 236 0.72 8.93 -9.13
CA HIS A 236 1.24 8.18 -10.28
C HIS A 236 0.31 8.24 -11.49
N LEU A 237 -1.01 8.09 -11.27
CA LEU A 237 -2.01 8.20 -12.33
C LEU A 237 -2.13 9.63 -12.88
N GLU A 238 -1.96 10.64 -12.03
CA GLU A 238 -1.95 12.04 -12.48
C GLU A 238 -0.79 12.32 -13.44
N GLY A 239 0.41 11.83 -13.12
CA GLY A 239 1.56 11.91 -14.02
C GLY A 239 1.33 11.17 -15.35
N ALA A 240 0.75 9.97 -15.28
CA ALA A 240 0.44 9.17 -16.45
C ALA A 240 -0.62 9.82 -17.35
N VAL A 241 -1.68 10.38 -16.79
CA VAL A 241 -2.72 11.13 -17.54
C VAL A 241 -2.11 12.32 -18.25
N LYS A 242 -1.26 13.10 -17.57
CA LYS A 242 -0.58 14.24 -18.18
C LYS A 242 0.28 13.82 -19.38
N HIS A 243 1.01 12.72 -19.24
CA HIS A 243 1.83 12.19 -20.36
C HIS A 243 0.97 11.76 -21.56
N LEU A 244 -0.18 11.10 -21.30
CA LEU A 244 -1.12 10.72 -22.35
C LEU A 244 -1.73 11.93 -23.07
N ASP A 245 -2.03 13.00 -22.33
CA ASP A 245 -2.55 14.26 -22.92
C ASP A 245 -1.48 14.91 -23.84
N GLU A 246 -0.21 14.97 -23.40
CA GLU A 246 0.91 15.49 -24.19
C GLU A 246 1.14 14.66 -25.46
N GLU A 247 1.04 13.33 -25.39
CA GLU A 247 1.16 12.43 -26.53
C GLU A 247 -0.02 12.59 -27.51
N ALA A 248 -1.25 12.69 -26.99
CA ALA A 248 -2.46 12.92 -27.80
C ALA A 248 -2.41 14.25 -28.56
N ASP A 249 -1.86 15.32 -27.94
CA ASP A 249 -1.64 16.60 -28.58
C ASP A 249 -0.56 16.52 -29.69
N GLY A 250 0.50 15.73 -29.46
CA GLY A 250 1.51 15.43 -30.48
C GLY A 250 0.93 14.73 -31.70
N LEU A 251 0.09 13.72 -31.46
CA LEU A 251 -0.60 12.99 -32.52
C LEU A 251 -1.62 13.87 -33.27
N ALA A 252 -2.30 14.80 -32.60
CA ALA A 252 -3.21 15.74 -33.21
C ALA A 252 -2.46 16.67 -34.21
N ARG A 253 -1.29 17.20 -33.79
CA ARG A 253 -0.44 18.01 -34.69
C ARG A 253 0.03 17.21 -35.89
N LYS A 254 0.47 15.95 -35.67
CA LYS A 254 0.89 15.05 -36.78
C LYS A 254 -0.25 14.73 -37.73
N SER A 255 -1.46 14.47 -37.22
CA SER A 255 -2.66 14.23 -38.06
C SER A 255 -3.00 15.45 -38.94
N ASN A 256 -2.88 16.68 -38.38
CA ASN A 256 -3.12 17.90 -39.14
C ASN A 256 -2.06 18.12 -40.23
N GLN A 257 -0.79 17.80 -39.97
CA GLN A 257 0.28 17.87 -40.94
C GLN A 257 0.03 16.90 -42.12
N LEU A 258 -0.26 15.63 -41.81
CA LEU A 258 -0.58 14.62 -42.81
C LEU A 258 -1.81 15.01 -43.68
N ARG A 259 -2.81 15.63 -43.06
CA ARG A 259 -3.96 16.17 -43.78
C ARG A 259 -3.58 17.26 -44.77
N GLN A 260 -2.66 18.15 -44.40
CA GLN A 260 -2.16 19.18 -45.29
C GLN A 260 -1.37 18.57 -46.46
N GLU A 261 -0.53 17.55 -46.19
CA GLU A 261 0.21 16.81 -47.22
C GLU A 261 -0.75 16.11 -48.18
N GLU A 262 -1.78 15.40 -47.71
CA GLU A 262 -2.83 14.78 -48.52
C GLU A 262 -3.53 15.80 -49.44
N ILE A 263 -3.88 16.99 -48.94
CA ILE A 263 -4.52 18.05 -49.73
C ILE A 263 -3.58 18.58 -50.84
N VAL A 264 -2.29 18.74 -50.55
CA VAL A 264 -1.28 19.19 -51.51
C VAL A 264 -1.13 18.14 -52.62
N GLU A 265 -1.02 16.85 -52.28
CA GLU A 265 -0.95 15.76 -53.25
C GLU A 265 -2.22 15.71 -54.15
N GLU A 266 -3.42 15.88 -53.58
CA GLU A 266 -4.66 15.94 -54.35
C GLU A 266 -4.67 17.12 -55.34
N ILE A 267 -4.20 18.31 -54.90
CA ILE A 267 -4.11 19.50 -55.79
C ILE A 267 -3.11 19.27 -56.90
N GLU A 268 -1.94 18.69 -56.61
CA GLU A 268 -0.92 18.37 -57.61
C GLU A 268 -1.48 17.40 -58.68
N VAL A 269 -2.19 16.35 -58.29
CA VAL A 269 -2.84 15.40 -59.21
C VAL A 269 -3.87 16.10 -60.10
N ILE A 270 -4.68 17.01 -59.52
CA ILE A 270 -5.68 17.78 -60.29
C ILE A 270 -4.98 18.69 -61.32
N LEU A 271 -3.91 19.40 -60.93
CA LEU A 271 -3.15 20.29 -61.83
C LEU A 271 -2.48 19.53 -62.94
N LEU A 272 -1.88 18.36 -62.66
CA LEU A 272 -1.28 17.51 -63.71
C LEU A 272 -2.33 17.00 -64.73
N ASN A 273 -3.51 16.62 -64.23
CA ASN A 273 -4.61 16.20 -65.11
C ASN A 273 -5.19 17.37 -65.98
N ALA A 274 -5.23 18.59 -65.41
CA ALA A 274 -5.70 19.77 -66.12
C ALA A 274 -4.70 20.24 -67.20
N GLY A 275 -3.37 20.21 -66.86
CA GLY A 275 -2.33 20.58 -67.85
C GLY A 275 -2.16 19.61 -69.00
N GLY A 276 -2.53 18.33 -68.82
CA GLY A 276 -2.53 17.33 -69.93
C GLY A 276 -3.70 17.48 -70.94
N LEU A 277 -4.70 18.32 -70.64
CA LEU A 277 -5.84 18.58 -71.57
C LEU A 277 -5.61 19.74 -72.56
N ASP A 278 -4.59 20.59 -72.34
CA ASP A 278 -4.25 21.72 -73.16
C ASP A 278 -3.26 21.38 -74.33
N GLU A 279 -2.77 20.13 -74.40
CA GLU A 279 -1.84 19.67 -75.43
C GLU A 279 -2.52 18.80 -76.57
N GLN A 280 -3.84 18.88 -76.77
CA GLN A 280 -4.50 18.20 -77.90
C GLN A 280 -5.11 19.17 -78.90
#